data_ff883c86412fd13f185d3468a6da2ca0
#
_entry.id   ff883c86412fd13f185d3468a6da2ca0
#
_cell.length_a   1.000
_cell.length_b   1.000
_cell.length_c   1.000
_cell.angle_alpha   90.00
_cell.angle_beta   90.00
_cell.angle_gamma   90.00
#
_symmetry.space_group_name_H-M   'P 1'
#
loop_
_entity.id
_entity.type
_entity.pdbx_description
1 polymer ?
#
loop_
_entity_poly.entity_id
_entity_poly.type
_entity_poly.pdbx_seq_one_letter_code
_entity_poly.pdbx_strand_id
1 'polypeptide(L)'
;MNKLVARQRLVMTFTFFSMFFGAGNLIFPPFVGAQAGSATIPAAIGFIVSAVGLPILGVLAVTFAGGFDKLASRVSPKFALFLGVAIMLTIGPCFAIPRTATTSFEMMVAPFVPSSYGWLAQLIYSLVFFTLAFLFAQHPEKLSKVLGRFMGPLLLVLIAVLFIACLIHGIGIPANPMGDYSTNQIARGFLDGYQTMDLLAALYFGIVISANIRAQQVDDESQVQKETAYAGLGTGVLLIVIYGALSYVGVVSGAIATIDPTKDTGATVLTNLTSSLFGTFGTAFLGIVFVIACLNVCTGLIGTCATYFHTRFRTVAGRTLSYRTWQVIFTVFSFIVSNAGLSAIIKVSVPVLSALYPIAIVLVLLTLTHKSLGARFPRVYFWTVLLVGIASFATCISSLVAVFGGSIGWLDAALAMLPLQQYQLGWVIPAILGVAIGIADAPRR
;
A
#
# COMPACT_ATOMS: atom_id res chain seq x y z
N MET A 1 -3.45 36.40 -2.65
CA MET A 1 -2.96 34.99 -2.54
C MET A 1 -3.83 34.27 -1.52
N ASN A 2 -4.81 33.50 -2.02
CA ASN A 2 -5.71 32.77 -1.12
C ASN A 2 -4.98 31.55 -0.53
N LYS A 3 -4.85 31.52 0.79
CA LYS A 3 -4.37 30.36 1.55
C LYS A 3 -5.58 29.63 2.12
N LEU A 4 -5.47 28.32 2.31
CA LEU A 4 -6.49 27.57 3.02
C LEU A 4 -6.57 28.06 4.47
N VAL A 5 -7.80 28.27 4.96
CA VAL A 5 -8.01 28.51 6.39
C VAL A 5 -7.84 27.21 7.19
N ALA A 6 -7.59 27.31 8.49
CA ALA A 6 -7.30 26.15 9.34
C ALA A 6 -8.33 25.00 9.22
N ARG A 7 -9.63 25.35 9.15
CA ARG A 7 -10.72 24.37 8.94
C ARG A 7 -10.59 23.63 7.59
N GLN A 8 -10.25 24.35 6.52
CA GLN A 8 -10.07 23.75 5.18
C GLN A 8 -8.83 22.84 5.17
N ARG A 9 -7.72 23.24 5.80
CA ARG A 9 -6.53 22.38 5.97
C ARG A 9 -6.87 21.09 6.71
N LEU A 10 -7.63 21.19 7.78
CA LEU A 10 -8.08 20.01 8.53
C LEU A 10 -8.92 19.08 7.64
N VAL A 11 -9.88 19.63 6.88
CA VAL A 11 -10.68 18.85 5.93
C VAL A 11 -9.78 18.18 4.86
N MET A 12 -8.79 18.91 4.32
CA MET A 12 -7.84 18.33 3.36
C MET A 12 -7.00 17.21 3.99
N THR A 13 -6.53 17.39 5.22
CA THR A 13 -5.81 16.35 5.99
C THR A 13 -6.65 15.08 6.14
N PHE A 14 -7.91 15.19 6.55
CA PHE A 14 -8.79 14.02 6.66
C PHE A 14 -9.17 13.41 5.31
N THR A 15 -9.33 14.23 4.27
CA THR A 15 -9.55 13.73 2.91
C THR A 15 -8.34 12.93 2.45
N PHE A 16 -7.15 13.44 2.65
CA PHE A 16 -5.89 12.79 2.33
C PHE A 16 -5.72 11.48 3.12
N PHE A 17 -5.96 11.52 4.42
CA PHE A 17 -5.97 10.34 5.28
C PHE A 17 -6.93 9.26 4.75
N SER A 18 -8.17 9.61 4.42
CA SER A 18 -9.16 8.65 3.95
C SER A 18 -8.83 8.02 2.59
N MET A 19 -7.98 8.67 1.77
CA MET A 19 -7.51 8.11 0.51
C MET A 19 -6.44 7.03 0.71
N PHE A 20 -5.63 7.15 1.77
CA PHE A 20 -4.58 6.18 2.08
C PHE A 20 -5.06 5.07 2.98
N PHE A 21 -5.96 5.37 3.92
CA PHE A 21 -6.32 4.44 4.97
C PHE A 21 -7.29 3.36 4.47
N GLY A 22 -6.73 2.22 4.07
CA GLY A 22 -7.44 1.06 3.53
C GLY A 22 -7.26 -0.22 4.35
N ALA A 23 -7.72 -1.34 3.79
CA ALA A 23 -7.66 -2.66 4.44
C ALA A 23 -6.22 -3.05 4.85
N GLY A 24 -5.22 -2.78 4.01
CA GLY A 24 -3.81 -3.06 4.30
C GLY A 24 -3.30 -2.30 5.53
N ASN A 25 -3.66 -1.03 5.63
CA ASN A 25 -3.23 -0.15 6.71
C ASN A 25 -3.80 -0.56 8.09
N LEU A 26 -4.86 -1.37 8.08
CA LEU A 26 -5.46 -1.92 9.30
C LEU A 26 -4.79 -3.24 9.73
N ILE A 27 -4.35 -4.08 8.79
CA ILE A 27 -3.87 -5.43 9.12
C ILE A 27 -2.34 -5.51 9.27
N PHE A 28 -1.56 -4.70 8.52
CA PHE A 28 -0.11 -4.83 8.57
C PHE A 28 0.54 -4.30 9.85
N PRO A 29 0.18 -3.13 10.40
CA PRO A 29 0.79 -2.66 11.64
C PRO A 29 0.58 -3.62 12.82
N PRO A 30 -0.64 -4.19 13.07
CA PRO A 30 -0.81 -5.22 14.10
C PRO A 30 0.02 -6.47 13.82
N PHE A 31 0.15 -6.88 12.56
CA PHE A 31 0.95 -8.04 12.19
C PHE A 31 2.44 -7.83 12.46
N VAL A 32 2.96 -6.63 12.17
CA VAL A 32 4.32 -6.20 12.55
C VAL A 32 4.48 -6.27 14.08
N GLY A 33 3.53 -5.73 14.84
CA GLY A 33 3.57 -5.77 16.30
C GLY A 33 3.60 -7.18 16.87
N ALA A 34 2.75 -8.07 16.35
CA ALA A 34 2.68 -9.47 16.81
C ALA A 34 3.94 -10.27 16.47
N GLN A 35 4.56 -10.05 15.30
CA GLN A 35 5.79 -10.72 14.90
C GLN A 35 7.04 -10.15 15.58
N ALA A 36 7.10 -8.85 15.74
CA ALA A 36 8.24 -8.17 16.36
C ALA A 36 8.25 -8.29 17.88
N GLY A 37 7.10 -8.51 18.51
CA GLY A 37 6.99 -8.72 19.94
C GLY A 37 7.74 -7.65 20.76
N SER A 38 8.76 -8.08 21.55
CA SER A 38 9.58 -7.16 22.33
C SER A 38 10.39 -6.15 21.50
N ALA A 39 10.61 -6.40 20.19
CA ALA A 39 11.33 -5.54 19.27
C ALA A 39 10.40 -4.63 18.41
N THR A 40 9.15 -4.44 18.82
CA THR A 40 8.15 -3.69 18.04
C THR A 40 8.53 -2.23 17.79
N ILE A 41 9.21 -1.54 18.72
CA ILE A 41 9.56 -0.13 18.53
C ILE A 41 10.46 0.07 17.29
N PRO A 42 11.63 -0.57 17.17
CA PRO A 42 12.45 -0.41 15.95
C PRO A 42 11.74 -0.93 14.70
N ALA A 43 10.96 -1.99 14.78
CA ALA A 43 10.17 -2.51 13.67
C ALA A 43 9.11 -1.49 13.19
N ALA A 44 8.36 -0.89 14.10
CA ALA A 44 7.37 0.13 13.80
C ALA A 44 8.00 1.41 13.20
N ILE A 45 9.19 1.81 13.64
CA ILE A 45 9.93 2.94 13.03
C ILE A 45 10.22 2.64 11.55
N GLY A 46 10.78 1.45 11.24
CA GLY A 46 11.01 1.04 9.86
C GLY A 46 9.73 1.04 9.03
N PHE A 47 8.66 0.44 9.57
CA PHE A 47 7.34 0.40 8.93
C PHE A 47 6.79 1.80 8.64
N ILE A 48 6.82 2.71 9.62
CA ILE A 48 6.33 4.08 9.49
C ILE A 48 7.12 4.87 8.44
N VAL A 49 8.44 4.72 8.40
CA VAL A 49 9.27 5.38 7.36
C VAL A 49 8.80 4.97 5.96
N SER A 50 8.52 3.70 5.77
CA SER A 50 8.08 3.16 4.47
C SER A 50 6.60 3.43 4.19
N ALA A 51 5.71 3.14 5.14
CA ALA A 51 4.26 3.20 4.93
C ALA A 51 3.66 4.60 5.12
N VAL A 52 4.41 5.57 5.68
CA VAL A 52 3.96 6.95 5.86
C VAL A 52 4.90 7.94 5.17
N GLY A 53 6.20 7.86 5.47
CA GLY A 53 7.18 8.81 4.96
C GLY A 53 7.25 8.81 3.44
N LEU A 54 7.46 7.64 2.83
CA LEU A 54 7.57 7.52 1.38
C LEU A 54 6.28 7.94 0.62
N PRO A 55 5.07 7.56 1.02
CA PRO A 55 3.84 8.03 0.39
C PRO A 55 3.68 9.55 0.42
N ILE A 56 3.98 10.21 1.53
CA ILE A 56 3.93 11.68 1.62
C ILE A 56 4.91 12.31 0.64
N LEU A 57 6.16 11.81 0.59
CA LEU A 57 7.15 12.26 -0.38
C LEU A 57 6.69 11.98 -1.82
N GLY A 58 6.01 10.85 -2.07
CA GLY A 58 5.44 10.50 -3.36
C GLY A 58 4.40 11.51 -3.84
N VAL A 59 3.46 11.90 -2.96
CA VAL A 59 2.48 12.95 -3.28
C VAL A 59 3.14 14.28 -3.59
N LEU A 60 4.13 14.70 -2.80
CA LEU A 60 4.87 15.94 -3.04
C LEU A 60 5.59 15.88 -4.39
N ALA A 61 6.27 14.77 -4.69
CA ALA A 61 7.00 14.61 -5.95
C ALA A 61 6.05 14.70 -7.17
N VAL A 62 4.88 14.04 -7.10
CA VAL A 62 3.88 14.10 -8.18
C VAL A 62 3.29 15.49 -8.31
N THR A 63 3.03 16.17 -7.20
CA THR A 63 2.55 17.55 -7.20
C THR A 63 3.58 18.49 -7.82
N PHE A 64 4.86 18.35 -7.47
CA PHE A 64 5.95 19.17 -8.05
C PHE A 64 6.19 18.89 -9.54
N ALA A 65 5.97 17.64 -9.98
CA ALA A 65 6.11 17.28 -11.38
C ALA A 65 4.90 17.69 -12.23
N GLY A 66 3.75 17.97 -11.60
CA GLY A 66 2.49 18.21 -12.29
C GLY A 66 1.85 16.93 -12.85
N GLY A 67 2.06 15.80 -12.15
CA GLY A 67 1.43 14.53 -12.41
C GLY A 67 2.39 13.35 -12.60
N PHE A 68 1.85 12.14 -12.44
CA PHE A 68 2.61 10.89 -12.60
C PHE A 68 3.26 10.77 -13.98
N ASP A 69 2.50 11.04 -15.05
CA ASP A 69 3.01 10.92 -16.41
C ASP A 69 4.21 11.83 -16.65
N LYS A 70 4.15 13.08 -16.20
CA LYS A 70 5.28 14.01 -16.31
C LYS A 70 6.47 13.58 -15.48
N LEU A 71 6.21 13.02 -14.28
CA LEU A 71 7.24 12.49 -13.39
C LEU A 71 7.99 11.32 -14.05
N ALA A 72 7.26 10.29 -14.48
CA ALA A 72 7.82 9.07 -15.03
C ALA A 72 8.39 9.26 -16.46
N SER A 73 7.83 10.19 -17.25
CA SER A 73 8.34 10.53 -18.59
C SER A 73 9.71 11.21 -18.58
N ARG A 74 10.20 11.64 -17.42
CA ARG A 74 11.60 12.09 -17.28
C ARG A 74 12.61 10.98 -17.58
N VAL A 75 12.23 9.72 -17.41
CA VAL A 75 12.99 8.55 -17.88
C VAL A 75 12.72 8.32 -19.36
N SER A 76 11.48 8.01 -19.72
CA SER A 76 10.97 7.96 -21.10
C SER A 76 9.43 7.82 -21.10
N PRO A 77 8.75 8.23 -22.20
CA PRO A 77 7.29 8.05 -22.31
C PRO A 77 6.86 6.57 -22.27
N LYS A 78 7.66 5.66 -22.86
CA LYS A 78 7.39 4.21 -22.84
C LYS A 78 7.49 3.66 -21.41
N PHE A 79 8.49 4.12 -20.65
CA PHE A 79 8.65 3.74 -19.26
C PHE A 79 7.49 4.24 -18.40
N ALA A 80 7.01 5.47 -18.61
CA ALA A 80 5.86 6.01 -17.90
C ALA A 80 4.60 5.16 -18.12
N LEU A 81 4.35 4.72 -19.36
CA LEU A 81 3.24 3.82 -19.66
C LEU A 81 3.43 2.46 -18.97
N PHE A 82 4.62 1.84 -19.08
CA PHE A 82 4.92 0.55 -18.47
C PHE A 82 4.74 0.59 -16.95
N LEU A 83 5.38 1.56 -16.29
CA LEU A 83 5.31 1.69 -14.84
C LEU A 83 3.87 2.01 -14.38
N GLY A 84 3.16 2.87 -15.12
CA GLY A 84 1.78 3.19 -14.83
C GLY A 84 0.84 1.99 -14.89
N VAL A 85 0.98 1.15 -15.93
CA VAL A 85 0.23 -0.11 -16.05
C VAL A 85 0.60 -1.06 -14.91
N ALA A 86 1.90 -1.24 -14.63
CA ALA A 86 2.37 -2.13 -13.56
C ALA A 86 1.83 -1.70 -12.19
N ILE A 87 1.86 -0.41 -11.87
CA ILE A 87 1.29 0.13 -10.62
C ILE A 87 -0.22 -0.12 -10.59
N MET A 88 -0.97 0.23 -11.65
CA MET A 88 -2.43 0.09 -11.67
C MET A 88 -2.88 -1.37 -11.58
N LEU A 89 -2.15 -2.31 -12.18
CA LEU A 89 -2.43 -3.74 -12.01
C LEU A 89 -2.14 -4.19 -10.57
N THR A 90 -1.05 -3.72 -9.98
CA THR A 90 -0.64 -4.07 -8.61
C THR A 90 -1.61 -3.55 -7.55
N ILE A 91 -1.92 -2.25 -7.55
CA ILE A 91 -2.89 -1.65 -6.61
C ILE A 91 -4.35 -1.94 -6.99
N GLY A 92 -4.57 -2.54 -8.14
CA GLY A 92 -5.86 -2.91 -8.68
C GLY A 92 -6.09 -4.42 -8.62
N PRO A 93 -6.36 -5.04 -9.77
CA PRO A 93 -6.92 -6.38 -9.86
C PRO A 93 -5.99 -7.50 -9.40
N CYS A 94 -4.66 -7.30 -9.41
CA CYS A 94 -3.74 -8.37 -9.04
C CYS A 94 -3.64 -8.58 -7.52
N PHE A 95 -3.63 -7.50 -6.72
CA PHE A 95 -3.36 -7.64 -5.29
C PHE A 95 -4.32 -6.85 -4.40
N ALA A 96 -4.44 -5.50 -4.52
CA ALA A 96 -5.17 -4.74 -3.53
C ALA A 96 -6.69 -5.00 -3.59
N ILE A 97 -7.29 -5.09 -4.77
CA ILE A 97 -8.73 -5.39 -4.90
C ILE A 97 -9.06 -6.77 -4.34
N PRO A 98 -8.42 -7.89 -4.77
CA PRO A 98 -8.73 -9.21 -4.21
C PRO A 98 -8.43 -9.30 -2.71
N ARG A 99 -7.41 -8.59 -2.22
CA ARG A 99 -7.09 -8.52 -0.79
C ARG A 99 -8.22 -7.92 0.04
N THR A 100 -9.00 -6.97 -0.48
CA THR A 100 -10.16 -6.44 0.26
C THR A 100 -11.19 -7.51 0.57
N ALA A 101 -11.49 -8.38 -0.39
CA ALA A 101 -12.44 -9.48 -0.21
C ALA A 101 -11.91 -10.54 0.75
N THR A 102 -10.63 -10.94 0.59
CA THR A 102 -10.04 -11.99 1.44
C THR A 102 -9.83 -11.52 2.88
N THR A 103 -9.38 -10.28 3.10
CA THR A 103 -9.24 -9.72 4.44
C THR A 103 -10.59 -9.66 5.17
N SER A 104 -11.63 -9.15 4.49
CA SER A 104 -12.95 -9.06 5.10
C SER A 104 -13.58 -10.44 5.32
N PHE A 105 -13.30 -11.43 4.47
CA PHE A 105 -13.68 -12.83 4.69
C PHE A 105 -13.00 -13.40 5.95
N GLU A 106 -11.69 -13.26 6.09
CA GLU A 106 -10.95 -13.78 7.26
C GLU A 106 -11.43 -13.18 8.58
N MET A 107 -11.90 -11.94 8.57
CA MET A 107 -12.37 -11.28 9.78
C MET A 107 -13.85 -11.50 10.09
N MET A 108 -14.71 -11.67 9.06
CA MET A 108 -16.15 -11.74 9.26
C MET A 108 -16.70 -13.15 9.21
N VAL A 109 -16.14 -14.03 8.35
CA VAL A 109 -16.72 -15.34 8.06
C VAL A 109 -15.85 -16.48 8.56
N ALA A 110 -14.55 -16.44 8.30
CA ALA A 110 -13.64 -17.52 8.64
C ALA A 110 -13.68 -17.96 10.13
N PRO A 111 -13.81 -17.03 11.12
CA PRO A 111 -13.88 -17.42 12.53
C PRO A 111 -15.11 -18.26 12.91
N PHE A 112 -16.14 -18.26 12.07
CA PHE A 112 -17.43 -18.90 12.33
C PHE A 112 -17.68 -20.14 11.46
N VAL A 113 -16.75 -20.46 10.55
CA VAL A 113 -16.90 -21.58 9.60
C VAL A 113 -15.84 -22.64 9.89
N PRO A 114 -16.23 -23.93 9.98
CA PRO A 114 -15.27 -25.02 10.08
C PRO A 114 -14.27 -25.00 8.92
N SER A 115 -13.00 -25.26 9.18
CA SER A 115 -11.91 -25.22 8.19
C SER A 115 -12.16 -26.14 6.97
N SER A 116 -12.89 -27.24 7.16
CA SER A 116 -13.30 -28.16 6.07
C SER A 116 -14.16 -27.50 4.98
N TYR A 117 -14.94 -26.47 5.34
CA TYR A 117 -15.78 -25.72 4.41
C TYR A 117 -15.23 -24.33 4.06
N GLY A 118 -14.04 -24.00 4.52
CA GLY A 118 -13.44 -22.67 4.35
C GLY A 118 -13.35 -22.22 2.89
N TRP A 119 -12.91 -23.11 1.99
CA TRP A 119 -12.81 -22.81 0.55
C TRP A 119 -14.18 -22.50 -0.10
N LEU A 120 -15.24 -23.26 0.28
CA LEU A 120 -16.58 -23.03 -0.25
C LEU A 120 -17.18 -21.73 0.30
N ALA A 121 -17.01 -21.50 1.59
CA ALA A 121 -17.43 -20.26 2.23
C ALA A 121 -16.76 -19.04 1.61
N GLN A 122 -15.45 -19.11 1.32
CA GLN A 122 -14.70 -18.06 0.65
C GLN A 122 -15.20 -17.82 -0.78
N LEU A 123 -15.49 -18.87 -1.54
CA LEU A 123 -16.03 -18.77 -2.89
C LEU A 123 -17.38 -18.05 -2.91
N ILE A 124 -18.30 -18.47 -2.02
CA ILE A 124 -19.62 -17.85 -1.91
C ILE A 124 -19.52 -16.41 -1.44
N TYR A 125 -18.70 -16.17 -0.40
CA TYR A 125 -18.48 -14.83 0.12
C TYR A 125 -17.91 -13.89 -0.95
N SER A 126 -16.84 -14.29 -1.64
CA SER A 126 -16.21 -13.46 -2.66
C SER A 126 -17.14 -13.20 -3.84
N LEU A 127 -17.99 -14.16 -4.23
CA LEU A 127 -19.02 -13.94 -5.26
C LEU A 127 -20.00 -12.85 -4.86
N VAL A 128 -20.52 -12.90 -3.62
CA VAL A 128 -21.43 -11.88 -3.09
C VAL A 128 -20.72 -10.53 -2.97
N PHE A 129 -19.50 -10.52 -2.39
CA PHE A 129 -18.71 -9.32 -2.20
C PHE A 129 -18.42 -8.60 -3.52
N PHE A 130 -17.91 -9.30 -4.54
CA PHE A 130 -17.58 -8.70 -5.82
C PHE A 130 -18.82 -8.31 -6.64
N THR A 131 -19.94 -9.03 -6.49
CA THR A 131 -21.21 -8.60 -7.06
C THR A 131 -21.65 -7.26 -6.48
N LEU A 132 -21.63 -7.11 -5.16
CA LEU A 132 -21.94 -5.85 -4.50
C LEU A 132 -20.96 -4.74 -4.88
N ALA A 133 -19.65 -5.04 -4.88
CA ALA A 133 -18.60 -4.07 -5.27
C ALA A 133 -18.81 -3.56 -6.70
N PHE A 134 -19.14 -4.47 -7.64
CA PHE A 134 -19.44 -4.09 -9.02
C PHE A 134 -20.69 -3.22 -9.14
N LEU A 135 -21.78 -3.59 -8.47
CA LEU A 135 -23.01 -2.80 -8.47
C LEU A 135 -22.78 -1.39 -7.91
N PHE A 136 -22.02 -1.29 -6.83
CA PHE A 136 -21.67 0.00 -6.22
C PHE A 136 -20.73 0.82 -7.09
N ALA A 137 -19.80 0.19 -7.80
CA ALA A 137 -18.89 0.86 -8.73
C ALA A 137 -19.61 1.49 -9.94
N GLN A 138 -20.87 1.11 -10.24
CA GLN A 138 -21.68 1.78 -11.26
C GLN A 138 -22.13 3.18 -10.82
N HIS A 139 -22.22 3.45 -9.50
CA HIS A 139 -22.70 4.72 -8.94
C HIS A 139 -21.78 5.21 -7.82
N PRO A 140 -20.48 5.48 -8.11
CA PRO A 140 -19.47 5.73 -7.09
C PRO A 140 -19.76 6.99 -6.24
N GLU A 141 -20.43 8.01 -6.82
CA GLU A 141 -20.70 9.26 -6.12
C GLU A 141 -21.66 9.11 -4.93
N LYS A 142 -22.66 8.24 -5.05
CA LYS A 142 -23.65 8.03 -3.98
C LYS A 142 -23.07 7.25 -2.81
N LEU A 143 -22.30 6.21 -3.10
CA LEU A 143 -21.72 5.32 -2.10
C LEU A 143 -20.57 6.00 -1.36
N SER A 144 -19.64 6.63 -2.10
CA SER A 144 -18.48 7.32 -1.54
C SER A 144 -18.88 8.45 -0.60
N LYS A 145 -19.97 9.19 -0.89
CA LYS A 145 -20.47 10.24 0.01
C LYS A 145 -21.04 9.69 1.31
N VAL A 146 -21.77 8.56 1.26
CA VAL A 146 -22.41 7.99 2.44
C VAL A 146 -21.42 7.18 3.28
N LEU A 147 -20.73 6.23 2.65
CA LEU A 147 -19.80 5.36 3.37
C LEU A 147 -18.52 6.10 3.78
N GLY A 148 -17.92 6.92 2.90
CA GLY A 148 -16.71 7.66 3.22
C GLY A 148 -16.87 8.64 4.38
N ARG A 149 -18.06 9.24 4.53
CA ARG A 149 -18.35 10.17 5.63
C ARG A 149 -18.45 9.48 6.99
N PHE A 150 -18.95 8.24 7.04
CA PHE A 150 -19.18 7.51 8.29
C PHE A 150 -18.07 6.50 8.60
N MET A 151 -17.48 5.86 7.57
CA MET A 151 -16.51 4.78 7.76
C MET A 151 -15.18 5.27 8.35
N GLY A 152 -14.65 6.40 7.88
CA GLY A 152 -13.41 6.94 8.43
C GLY A 152 -13.49 7.18 9.95
N PRO A 153 -14.45 7.98 10.45
CA PRO A 153 -14.66 8.16 11.88
C PRO A 153 -14.95 6.87 12.64
N LEU A 154 -15.77 5.96 12.07
CA LEU A 154 -16.08 4.69 12.71
C LEU A 154 -14.84 3.81 12.90
N LEU A 155 -13.97 3.72 11.88
CA LEU A 155 -12.71 2.97 11.97
C LEU A 155 -11.76 3.59 13.00
N LEU A 156 -11.67 4.92 13.08
CA LEU A 156 -10.85 5.59 14.08
C LEU A 156 -11.35 5.32 15.50
N VAL A 157 -12.67 5.37 15.73
CA VAL A 157 -13.27 5.01 17.00
C VAL A 157 -13.00 3.54 17.35
N LEU A 158 -13.14 2.63 16.38
CA LEU A 158 -12.85 1.21 16.59
C LEU A 158 -11.40 0.98 17.00
N ILE A 159 -10.45 1.60 16.29
CA ILE A 159 -9.02 1.51 16.62
C ILE A 159 -8.76 2.08 18.03
N ALA A 160 -9.38 3.20 18.37
CA ALA A 160 -9.25 3.80 19.69
C ALA A 160 -9.80 2.86 20.79
N VAL A 161 -10.96 2.24 20.57
CA VAL A 161 -11.54 1.26 21.49
C VAL A 161 -10.62 0.05 21.67
N LEU A 162 -10.11 -0.52 20.58
CA LEU A 162 -9.17 -1.64 20.63
C LEU A 162 -7.88 -1.25 21.37
N PHE A 163 -7.32 -0.09 21.06
CA PHE A 163 -6.11 0.40 21.71
C PHE A 163 -6.29 0.64 23.21
N ILE A 164 -7.40 1.28 23.60
CA ILE A 164 -7.73 1.50 25.02
C ILE A 164 -7.95 0.18 25.75
N ALA A 165 -8.65 -0.78 25.12
CA ALA A 165 -8.84 -2.10 25.70
C ALA A 165 -7.51 -2.83 25.92
N CYS A 166 -6.56 -2.71 24.95
CA CYS A 166 -5.21 -3.25 25.10
C CYS A 166 -4.41 -2.56 26.21
N LEU A 167 -4.57 -1.24 26.39
CA LEU A 167 -3.91 -0.52 27.49
C LEU A 167 -4.42 -0.99 28.85
N ILE A 168 -5.73 -1.22 28.97
CA ILE A 168 -6.36 -1.74 30.21
C ILE A 168 -5.94 -3.18 30.48
N HIS A 169 -5.89 -4.02 29.44
CA HIS A 169 -5.46 -5.42 29.57
C HIS A 169 -3.97 -5.53 29.93
N GLY A 170 -3.15 -4.60 29.43
CA GLY A 170 -1.69 -4.64 29.54
C GLY A 170 -1.04 -5.62 28.54
N ILE A 171 0.25 -5.48 28.35
CA ILE A 171 1.02 -6.31 27.38
C ILE A 171 1.27 -7.73 27.91
N GLY A 172 1.32 -7.90 29.24
CA GLY A 172 1.84 -9.13 29.83
C GLY A 172 3.32 -9.32 29.52
N ILE A 173 3.70 -10.53 29.09
CA ILE A 173 5.06 -10.86 28.61
C ILE A 173 5.02 -10.77 27.08
N PRO A 174 5.71 -9.79 26.46
CA PRO A 174 5.77 -9.71 25.00
C PRO A 174 6.38 -10.97 24.39
N ALA A 175 5.87 -11.41 23.26
CA ALA A 175 6.45 -12.51 22.51
C ALA A 175 7.90 -12.22 22.08
N ASN A 176 8.70 -13.25 21.88
CA ASN A 176 10.02 -13.08 21.27
C ASN A 176 9.88 -12.69 19.79
N PRO A 177 10.78 -11.84 19.25
CA PRO A 177 10.78 -11.49 17.84
C PRO A 177 10.92 -12.73 16.95
N MET A 178 10.11 -12.81 15.88
CA MET A 178 10.07 -13.94 14.95
C MET A 178 10.84 -13.63 13.66
N GLY A 179 11.47 -14.65 13.08
CA GLY A 179 12.17 -14.54 11.80
C GLY A 179 13.16 -13.37 11.74
N ASP A 180 13.11 -12.59 10.68
CA ASP A 180 14.00 -11.44 10.46
C ASP A 180 13.87 -10.33 11.52
N TYR A 181 12.76 -10.30 12.26
CA TYR A 181 12.59 -9.35 13.38
C TYR A 181 13.53 -9.63 14.57
N SER A 182 14.11 -10.84 14.65
CA SER A 182 15.10 -11.16 15.68
C SER A 182 16.43 -10.44 15.49
N THR A 183 16.80 -10.10 14.25
CA THR A 183 18.10 -9.53 13.90
C THR A 183 18.03 -8.18 13.19
N ASN A 184 17.02 -7.96 12.33
CA ASN A 184 16.96 -6.84 11.39
C ASN A 184 15.63 -6.08 11.47
N GLN A 185 15.22 -5.68 12.67
CA GLN A 185 13.91 -5.13 12.98
C GLN A 185 13.49 -3.95 12.09
N ILE A 186 14.39 -2.96 11.96
CA ILE A 186 14.11 -1.73 11.17
C ILE A 186 13.97 -2.06 9.69
N ALA A 187 14.92 -2.85 9.14
CA ALA A 187 14.90 -3.21 7.72
C ALA A 187 13.67 -4.06 7.39
N ARG A 188 13.34 -5.02 8.25
CA ARG A 188 12.14 -5.86 8.07
C ARG A 188 10.86 -5.03 8.14
N GLY A 189 10.72 -4.17 9.16
CA GLY A 189 9.59 -3.26 9.27
C GLY A 189 9.46 -2.34 8.05
N PHE A 190 10.57 -1.81 7.53
CA PHE A 190 10.58 -0.99 6.31
C PHE A 190 10.04 -1.76 5.09
N LEU A 191 10.43 -3.02 4.92
CA LEU A 191 9.94 -3.86 3.83
C LEU A 191 8.47 -4.24 4.00
N ASP A 192 8.04 -4.53 5.23
CA ASP A 192 6.63 -4.84 5.50
C ASP A 192 5.73 -3.63 5.27
N GLY A 193 6.26 -2.40 5.39
CA GLY A 193 5.57 -1.19 5.00
C GLY A 193 5.24 -1.11 3.49
N TYR A 194 5.97 -1.82 2.62
CA TYR A 194 5.60 -1.91 1.19
C TYR A 194 4.24 -2.57 0.98
N GLN A 195 3.83 -3.46 1.89
CA GLN A 195 2.56 -4.18 1.80
C GLN A 195 1.33 -3.27 1.88
N THR A 196 1.47 -2.06 2.42
CA THR A 196 0.38 -1.07 2.39
C THR A 196 0.08 -0.59 0.97
N MET A 197 1.06 -0.66 0.05
CA MET A 197 0.99 -0.17 -1.34
C MET A 197 0.79 1.35 -1.46
N ASP A 198 0.93 2.08 -0.36
CA ASP A 198 0.60 3.50 -0.27
C ASP A 198 1.53 4.38 -1.13
N LEU A 199 2.83 4.06 -1.26
CA LEU A 199 3.71 4.80 -2.14
C LEU A 199 3.26 4.71 -3.60
N LEU A 200 2.86 3.52 -4.06
CA LEU A 200 2.38 3.32 -5.43
C LEU A 200 1.07 4.07 -5.67
N ALA A 201 0.15 4.04 -4.70
CA ALA A 201 -1.09 4.81 -4.72
C ALA A 201 -0.82 6.32 -4.69
N ALA A 202 0.15 6.78 -3.91
CA ALA A 202 0.55 8.18 -3.77
C ALA A 202 0.95 8.82 -5.11
N LEU A 203 1.58 8.04 -5.99
CA LEU A 203 1.97 8.51 -7.32
C LEU A 203 0.77 8.91 -8.20
N TYR A 204 -0.42 8.40 -7.89
CA TYR A 204 -1.66 8.79 -8.57
C TYR A 204 -2.51 9.76 -7.74
N PHE A 205 -2.51 9.63 -6.42
CA PHE A 205 -3.32 10.47 -5.54
C PHE A 205 -2.85 11.93 -5.49
N GLY A 206 -1.58 12.20 -5.76
CA GLY A 206 -1.02 13.55 -5.74
C GLY A 206 -1.76 14.53 -6.65
N ILE A 207 -2.20 14.09 -7.84
CA ILE A 207 -3.02 14.92 -8.74
C ILE A 207 -4.40 15.18 -8.14
N VAL A 208 -5.05 14.18 -7.58
CA VAL A 208 -6.39 14.32 -6.99
C VAL A 208 -6.36 15.31 -5.83
N ILE A 209 -5.33 15.22 -4.99
CA ILE A 209 -5.13 16.14 -3.86
C ILE A 209 -4.89 17.56 -4.34
N SER A 210 -4.00 17.74 -5.31
CA SER A 210 -3.76 19.07 -5.91
C SER A 210 -5.03 19.66 -6.53
N ALA A 211 -5.83 18.84 -7.20
CA ALA A 211 -7.12 19.27 -7.77
C ALA A 211 -8.11 19.69 -6.68
N ASN A 212 -8.19 18.95 -5.58
CA ASN A 212 -9.05 19.27 -4.44
C ASN A 212 -8.63 20.59 -3.76
N ILE A 213 -7.32 20.88 -3.67
CA ILE A 213 -6.81 22.14 -3.14
C ILE A 213 -7.15 23.30 -4.09
N ARG A 214 -6.98 23.11 -5.40
CA ARG A 214 -7.37 24.11 -6.41
C ARG A 214 -8.87 24.39 -6.40
N ALA A 215 -9.71 23.39 -6.16
CA ALA A 215 -11.15 23.56 -6.00
C ALA A 215 -11.54 24.45 -4.80
N GLN A 216 -10.62 24.69 -3.86
CA GLN A 216 -10.77 25.65 -2.77
C GLN A 216 -10.29 27.07 -3.13
N GLN A 217 -10.21 27.39 -4.43
CA GLN A 217 -9.78 28.69 -4.96
C GLN A 217 -8.31 29.05 -4.63
N VAL A 218 -7.45 28.04 -4.56
CA VAL A 218 -5.99 28.21 -4.46
C VAL A 218 -5.41 27.95 -5.84
N ASP A 219 -5.15 29.04 -6.63
CA ASP A 219 -4.72 28.93 -8.03
C ASP A 219 -3.19 29.03 -8.20
N ASP A 220 -2.50 29.64 -7.22
CA ASP A 220 -1.04 29.78 -7.27
C ASP A 220 -0.35 28.43 -7.02
N GLU A 221 0.48 28.00 -7.97
CA GLU A 221 1.19 26.71 -7.93
C GLU A 221 2.04 26.53 -6.68
N SER A 222 2.74 27.60 -6.23
CA SER A 222 3.56 27.56 -5.02
C SER A 222 2.70 27.37 -3.76
N GLN A 223 1.49 27.94 -3.74
CA GLN A 223 0.54 27.75 -2.63
C GLN A 223 -0.07 26.34 -2.66
N VAL A 224 -0.45 25.84 -3.84
CA VAL A 224 -0.93 24.44 -3.98
C VAL A 224 0.11 23.47 -3.44
N GLN A 225 1.39 23.63 -3.78
CA GLN A 225 2.48 22.80 -3.28
C GLN A 225 2.62 22.88 -1.75
N LYS A 226 2.55 24.09 -1.17
CA LYS A 226 2.62 24.29 0.28
C LYS A 226 1.42 23.69 1.01
N GLU A 227 0.22 23.91 0.52
CA GLU A 227 -1.00 23.36 1.13
C GLU A 227 -1.04 21.83 1.01
N THR A 228 -0.54 21.26 -0.09
CA THR A 228 -0.35 19.80 -0.24
C THR A 228 0.64 19.28 0.81
N ALA A 229 1.75 19.99 1.03
CA ALA A 229 2.73 19.62 2.06
C ALA A 229 2.12 19.65 3.47
N TYR A 230 1.37 20.70 3.82
CA TYR A 230 0.69 20.80 5.11
C TYR A 230 -0.34 19.69 5.31
N ALA A 231 -1.18 19.42 4.30
CA ALA A 231 -2.15 18.32 4.36
C ALA A 231 -1.44 16.95 4.48
N GLY A 232 -0.36 16.75 3.73
CA GLY A 232 0.47 15.55 3.81
C GLY A 232 1.11 15.36 5.19
N LEU A 233 1.70 16.39 5.76
CA LEU A 233 2.28 16.32 7.10
C LEU A 233 1.21 16.01 8.17
N GLY A 234 0.06 16.67 8.10
CA GLY A 234 -1.05 16.39 9.01
C GLY A 234 -1.54 14.94 8.91
N THR A 235 -1.69 14.44 7.68
CA THR A 235 -2.02 13.02 7.42
C THR A 235 -0.94 12.09 7.96
N GLY A 236 0.33 12.45 7.76
CA GLY A 236 1.45 11.66 8.27
C GLY A 236 1.45 11.54 9.79
N VAL A 237 1.24 12.63 10.51
CA VAL A 237 1.12 12.61 11.98
C VAL A 237 -0.03 11.68 12.41
N LEU A 238 -1.18 11.78 11.76
CA LEU A 238 -2.33 10.93 12.06
C LEU A 238 -2.02 9.44 11.82
N LEU A 239 -1.40 9.12 10.68
CA LEU A 239 -1.00 7.74 10.35
C LEU A 239 0.06 7.20 11.31
N ILE A 240 1.05 8.02 11.73
CA ILE A 240 2.06 7.61 12.72
C ILE A 240 1.39 7.20 14.04
N VAL A 241 0.46 8.02 14.53
CA VAL A 241 -0.28 7.70 15.76
C VAL A 241 -1.09 6.42 15.63
N ILE A 242 -1.81 6.27 14.52
CA ILE A 242 -2.64 5.07 14.26
C ILE A 242 -1.78 3.82 14.12
N TYR A 243 -0.68 3.87 13.34
CA TYR A 243 0.19 2.70 13.14
C TYR A 243 0.94 2.33 14.41
N GLY A 244 1.34 3.32 15.22
CA GLY A 244 1.89 3.07 16.56
C GLY A 244 0.87 2.37 17.47
N ALA A 245 -0.36 2.85 17.50
CA ALA A 245 -1.45 2.24 18.27
C ALA A 245 -1.76 0.82 17.80
N LEU A 246 -1.87 0.60 16.47
CA LEU A 246 -2.13 -0.72 15.89
C LEU A 246 -0.95 -1.68 16.09
N SER A 247 0.30 -1.21 16.03
CA SER A 247 1.47 -2.06 16.36
C SER A 247 1.44 -2.49 17.82
N TYR A 248 1.07 -1.60 18.73
CA TYR A 248 0.88 -1.95 20.14
C TYR A 248 -0.24 -2.98 20.34
N VAL A 249 -1.37 -2.81 19.64
CA VAL A 249 -2.47 -3.79 19.59
C VAL A 249 -1.94 -5.16 19.15
N GLY A 250 -1.05 -5.19 18.16
CA GLY A 250 -0.39 -6.41 17.69
C GLY A 250 0.48 -7.07 18.74
N VAL A 251 1.26 -6.29 19.51
CA VAL A 251 2.08 -6.84 20.62
C VAL A 251 1.20 -7.53 21.66
N VAL A 252 0.11 -6.88 22.08
CA VAL A 252 -0.84 -7.47 23.04
C VAL A 252 -1.46 -8.74 22.49
N SER A 253 -1.89 -8.74 21.22
CA SER A 253 -2.44 -9.92 20.58
C SER A 253 -1.44 -11.08 20.52
N GLY A 254 -0.18 -10.81 20.14
CA GLY A 254 0.89 -11.83 20.09
C GLY A 254 1.27 -12.39 21.47
N ALA A 255 1.06 -11.64 22.54
CA ALA A 255 1.21 -12.10 23.92
C ALA A 255 0.04 -12.98 24.38
N ILE A 256 -1.17 -12.74 23.87
CA ILE A 256 -2.37 -13.54 24.20
C ILE A 256 -2.39 -14.85 23.41
N ALA A 257 -2.10 -14.78 22.09
CA ALA A 257 -2.16 -15.93 21.20
C ALA A 257 -0.93 -15.94 20.27
N THR A 258 -0.16 -17.04 20.32
CA THR A 258 0.96 -17.23 19.39
C THR A 258 0.46 -17.32 17.95
N ILE A 259 1.18 -16.66 17.04
CA ILE A 259 0.88 -16.67 15.60
C ILE A 259 1.93 -17.51 14.85
N ASP A 260 1.50 -18.11 13.74
CA ASP A 260 2.37 -18.73 12.73
C ASP A 260 2.52 -17.78 11.54
N PRO A 261 3.63 -17.05 11.38
CA PRO A 261 3.81 -16.08 10.30
C PRO A 261 3.70 -16.68 8.88
N THR A 262 3.73 -18.01 8.76
CA THR A 262 3.61 -18.71 7.47
C THR A 262 2.17 -18.91 7.03
N LYS A 263 1.22 -18.89 7.97
CA LYS A 263 -0.22 -19.17 7.77
C LYS A 263 -1.09 -18.00 8.18
N ASP A 264 -0.76 -17.38 9.33
CA ASP A 264 -1.54 -16.31 9.92
C ASP A 264 -1.26 -14.97 9.25
N THR A 265 -2.22 -14.07 9.36
CA THR A 265 -2.18 -12.73 8.79
C THR A 265 -2.52 -11.69 9.86
N GLY A 266 -2.42 -10.41 9.51
CA GLY A 266 -2.89 -9.36 10.42
C GLY A 266 -4.39 -9.42 10.71
N ALA A 267 -5.18 -10.05 9.85
CA ALA A 267 -6.58 -10.34 10.12
C ALA A 267 -6.73 -11.34 11.28
N THR A 268 -5.92 -12.41 11.29
CA THR A 268 -5.86 -13.38 12.38
C THR A 268 -5.49 -12.73 13.70
N VAL A 269 -4.48 -11.83 13.69
CA VAL A 269 -4.04 -11.08 14.88
C VAL A 269 -5.18 -10.27 15.49
N LEU A 270 -5.90 -9.50 14.66
CA LEU A 270 -7.03 -8.69 15.13
C LEU A 270 -8.21 -9.54 15.58
N THR A 271 -8.50 -10.64 14.91
CA THR A 271 -9.58 -11.57 15.27
C THR A 271 -9.29 -12.26 16.60
N ASN A 272 -8.07 -12.78 16.81
CA ASN A 272 -7.66 -13.39 18.07
C ASN A 272 -7.79 -12.44 19.25
N LEU A 273 -7.29 -11.21 19.08
CA LEU A 273 -7.41 -10.18 20.10
C LEU A 273 -8.87 -9.85 20.42
N THR A 274 -9.67 -9.59 19.37
CA THR A 274 -11.06 -9.17 19.57
C THR A 274 -11.89 -10.28 20.18
N SER A 275 -11.65 -11.52 19.79
CA SER A 275 -12.28 -12.70 20.40
C SER A 275 -11.92 -12.84 21.88
N SER A 276 -10.65 -12.62 22.23
CA SER A 276 -10.17 -12.68 23.61
C SER A 276 -10.73 -11.58 24.50
N LEU A 277 -10.79 -10.33 24.00
CA LEU A 277 -11.18 -9.16 24.81
C LEU A 277 -12.70 -8.94 24.83
N PHE A 278 -13.40 -9.23 23.73
CA PHE A 278 -14.82 -8.87 23.54
C PHE A 278 -15.70 -10.08 23.16
N GLY A 279 -15.11 -11.29 23.08
CA GLY A 279 -15.82 -12.51 22.72
C GLY A 279 -16.36 -12.50 21.28
N THR A 280 -17.31 -13.41 21.01
CA THR A 280 -17.92 -13.61 19.70
C THR A 280 -18.60 -12.36 19.15
N PHE A 281 -19.26 -11.59 20.02
CA PHE A 281 -19.93 -10.35 19.61
C PHE A 281 -18.94 -9.30 19.09
N GLY A 282 -17.82 -9.10 19.78
CA GLY A 282 -16.78 -8.17 19.36
C GLY A 282 -16.16 -8.57 18.02
N THR A 283 -15.89 -9.87 17.83
CA THR A 283 -15.38 -10.41 16.56
C THR A 283 -16.35 -10.16 15.40
N ALA A 284 -17.64 -10.43 15.59
CA ALA A 284 -18.66 -10.19 14.58
C ALA A 284 -18.80 -8.70 14.24
N PHE A 285 -18.81 -7.83 15.26
CA PHE A 285 -18.89 -6.39 15.07
C PHE A 285 -17.68 -5.85 14.28
N LEU A 286 -16.46 -6.24 14.66
CA LEU A 286 -15.23 -5.89 13.94
C LEU A 286 -15.31 -6.36 12.49
N GLY A 287 -15.74 -7.61 12.25
CA GLY A 287 -15.89 -8.18 10.93
C GLY A 287 -16.84 -7.37 10.04
N ILE A 288 -18.02 -6.97 10.55
CA ILE A 288 -18.98 -6.12 9.82
C ILE A 288 -18.34 -4.79 9.40
N VAL A 289 -17.65 -4.11 10.33
CA VAL A 289 -16.99 -2.84 10.04
C VAL A 289 -15.93 -3.02 8.94
N PHE A 290 -15.16 -4.11 9.01
CA PHE A 290 -14.16 -4.43 7.98
C PHE A 290 -14.78 -4.74 6.62
N VAL A 291 -15.88 -5.49 6.55
CA VAL A 291 -16.58 -5.75 5.30
C VAL A 291 -16.98 -4.45 4.61
N ILE A 292 -17.59 -3.54 5.36
CA ILE A 292 -18.04 -2.26 4.81
C ILE A 292 -16.85 -1.40 4.36
N ALA A 293 -15.79 -1.33 5.16
CA ALA A 293 -14.56 -0.59 4.83
C ALA A 293 -13.89 -1.16 3.57
N CYS A 294 -13.73 -2.49 3.52
CA CYS A 294 -13.14 -3.19 2.37
C CYS A 294 -13.98 -3.03 1.10
N LEU A 295 -15.30 -3.08 1.22
CA LEU A 295 -16.21 -2.89 0.09
C LEU A 295 -16.10 -1.46 -0.49
N ASN A 296 -15.99 -0.45 0.37
CA ASN A 296 -15.78 0.94 -0.06
C ASN A 296 -14.45 1.10 -0.82
N VAL A 297 -13.35 0.58 -0.27
CA VAL A 297 -12.03 0.62 -0.93
C VAL A 297 -12.03 -0.14 -2.25
N CYS A 298 -12.60 -1.35 -2.27
CA CYS A 298 -12.74 -2.18 -3.47
C CYS A 298 -13.46 -1.43 -4.59
N THR A 299 -14.61 -0.82 -4.27
CA THR A 299 -15.42 -0.03 -5.21
C THR A 299 -14.61 1.13 -5.80
N GLY A 300 -13.88 1.87 -4.96
CA GLY A 300 -13.02 2.97 -5.38
C GLY A 300 -11.89 2.52 -6.30
N LEU A 301 -11.23 1.41 -5.97
CA LEU A 301 -10.13 0.86 -6.77
C LEU A 301 -10.62 0.32 -8.13
N ILE A 302 -11.75 -0.38 -8.19
CA ILE A 302 -12.36 -0.82 -9.46
C ILE A 302 -12.61 0.39 -10.36
N GLY A 303 -13.21 1.45 -9.82
CA GLY A 303 -13.46 2.69 -10.56
C GLY A 303 -12.18 3.37 -11.06
N THR A 304 -11.17 3.48 -10.20
CA THR A 304 -9.88 4.11 -10.53
C THR A 304 -9.15 3.36 -11.64
N CYS A 305 -9.03 2.03 -11.50
CA CYS A 305 -8.40 1.19 -12.51
C CYS A 305 -9.15 1.23 -13.84
N ALA A 306 -10.49 1.12 -13.80
CA ALA A 306 -11.31 1.19 -15.01
C ALA A 306 -11.16 2.55 -15.73
N THR A 307 -11.10 3.65 -14.99
CA THR A 307 -10.86 5.00 -15.55
C THR A 307 -9.49 5.09 -16.21
N TYR A 308 -8.44 4.62 -15.54
CA TYR A 308 -7.08 4.63 -16.08
C TYR A 308 -6.99 3.84 -17.40
N PHE A 309 -7.47 2.59 -17.39
CA PHE A 309 -7.39 1.73 -18.57
C PHE A 309 -8.31 2.18 -19.70
N HIS A 310 -9.51 2.67 -19.40
CA HIS A 310 -10.41 3.23 -20.41
C HIS A 310 -9.80 4.46 -21.10
N THR A 311 -9.10 5.31 -20.36
CA THR A 311 -8.44 6.50 -20.91
C THR A 311 -7.24 6.14 -21.77
N ARG A 312 -6.43 5.15 -21.33
CA ARG A 312 -5.17 4.77 -22.00
C ARG A 312 -5.34 3.73 -23.10
N PHE A 313 -6.28 2.81 -22.94
CA PHE A 313 -6.51 1.66 -23.82
C PHE A 313 -7.96 1.62 -24.29
N ARG A 314 -8.37 2.70 -24.94
CA ARG A 314 -9.74 2.83 -25.48
C ARG A 314 -10.05 1.77 -26.55
N THR A 315 -9.03 1.38 -27.32
CA THR A 315 -9.13 0.35 -28.36
C THR A 315 -8.08 -0.72 -28.11
N VAL A 316 -8.52 -1.97 -27.95
CA VAL A 316 -7.64 -3.14 -27.76
C VAL A 316 -8.03 -4.19 -28.81
N ALA A 317 -7.05 -4.67 -29.59
CA ALA A 317 -7.26 -5.65 -30.66
C ALA A 317 -8.40 -5.27 -31.64
N GLY A 318 -8.48 -3.99 -32.01
CA GLY A 318 -9.49 -3.49 -32.96
C GLY A 318 -10.90 -3.30 -32.38
N ARG A 319 -11.11 -3.58 -31.08
CA ARG A 319 -12.39 -3.40 -30.40
C ARG A 319 -12.34 -2.24 -29.41
N THR A 320 -13.34 -1.37 -29.42
CA THR A 320 -13.49 -0.31 -28.42
C THR A 320 -14.00 -0.91 -27.11
N LEU A 321 -13.22 -0.75 -26.03
CA LEU A 321 -13.62 -1.21 -24.71
C LEU A 321 -14.24 -0.05 -23.92
N SER A 322 -15.48 -0.27 -23.46
CA SER A 322 -16.18 0.70 -22.63
C SER A 322 -15.61 0.74 -21.21
N TYR A 323 -15.86 1.81 -20.48
CA TYR A 323 -15.54 1.91 -19.05
C TYR A 323 -16.13 0.73 -18.26
N ARG A 324 -17.39 0.38 -18.53
CA ARG A 324 -18.06 -0.75 -17.89
C ARG A 324 -17.39 -2.10 -18.20
N THR A 325 -16.88 -2.27 -19.42
CA THR A 325 -16.14 -3.49 -19.80
C THR A 325 -14.89 -3.65 -18.95
N TRP A 326 -14.13 -2.57 -18.74
CA TRP A 326 -12.96 -2.59 -17.85
C TRP A 326 -13.33 -2.91 -16.40
N GLN A 327 -14.43 -2.35 -15.91
CA GLN A 327 -14.92 -2.69 -14.55
C GLN A 327 -15.25 -4.19 -14.43
N VAL A 328 -15.93 -4.80 -15.43
CA VAL A 328 -16.21 -6.23 -15.43
C VAL A 328 -14.93 -7.05 -15.45
N ILE A 329 -13.99 -6.73 -16.34
CA ILE A 329 -12.70 -7.44 -16.44
C ILE A 329 -11.99 -7.44 -15.09
N PHE A 330 -11.85 -6.27 -14.44
CA PHE A 330 -11.13 -6.17 -13.18
C PHE A 330 -11.88 -6.83 -12.03
N THR A 331 -13.20 -6.75 -11.99
CA THR A 331 -14.01 -7.41 -10.96
C THR A 331 -13.91 -8.94 -11.08
N VAL A 332 -14.07 -9.49 -12.29
CA VAL A 332 -13.97 -10.94 -12.52
C VAL A 332 -12.58 -11.46 -12.24
N PHE A 333 -11.55 -10.76 -12.72
CA PHE A 333 -10.15 -11.15 -12.45
C PHE A 333 -9.86 -11.15 -10.95
N SER A 334 -10.25 -10.09 -10.23
CA SER A 334 -10.05 -9.98 -8.79
C SER A 334 -10.84 -11.04 -8.01
N PHE A 335 -12.05 -11.38 -8.45
CA PHE A 335 -12.82 -12.49 -7.90
C PHE A 335 -12.05 -13.82 -8.01
N ILE A 336 -11.49 -14.11 -9.18
CA ILE A 336 -10.69 -15.33 -9.38
C ILE A 336 -9.47 -15.33 -8.44
N VAL A 337 -8.71 -14.23 -8.41
CA VAL A 337 -7.49 -14.11 -7.58
C VAL A 337 -7.83 -14.22 -6.09
N SER A 338 -8.95 -13.65 -5.63
CA SER A 338 -9.34 -13.68 -4.22
C SER A 338 -9.55 -15.10 -3.68
N ASN A 339 -9.92 -16.06 -4.54
CA ASN A 339 -10.11 -17.44 -4.13
C ASN A 339 -8.80 -18.21 -3.86
N ALA A 340 -7.63 -17.59 -4.12
CA ALA A 340 -6.35 -18.11 -3.66
C ALA A 340 -6.11 -17.90 -2.14
N GLY A 341 -6.89 -17.05 -1.48
CA GLY A 341 -6.76 -16.71 -0.07
C GLY A 341 -5.77 -15.58 0.21
N LEU A 342 -5.91 -14.93 1.37
CA LEU A 342 -5.14 -13.74 1.75
C LEU A 342 -3.64 -14.04 1.86
N SER A 343 -3.27 -15.14 2.51
CA SER A 343 -1.88 -15.54 2.68
C SER A 343 -1.16 -15.76 1.34
N ALA A 344 -1.81 -16.41 0.37
CA ALA A 344 -1.24 -16.61 -0.97
C ALA A 344 -1.07 -15.29 -1.74
N ILE A 345 -2.06 -14.40 -1.66
CA ILE A 345 -1.98 -13.07 -2.28
C ILE A 345 -0.80 -12.28 -1.69
N ILE A 346 -0.63 -12.28 -0.37
CA ILE A 346 0.49 -11.61 0.29
C ILE A 346 1.83 -12.21 -0.16
N LYS A 347 1.97 -13.53 -0.16
CA LYS A 347 3.21 -14.22 -0.58
C LYS A 347 3.66 -13.85 -2.00
N VAL A 348 2.74 -13.71 -2.94
CA VAL A 348 3.04 -13.33 -4.33
C VAL A 348 3.22 -11.81 -4.47
N SER A 349 2.52 -10.99 -3.68
CA SER A 349 2.66 -9.54 -3.75
C SER A 349 4.01 -9.04 -3.25
N VAL A 350 4.61 -9.67 -2.23
CA VAL A 350 5.91 -9.26 -1.67
C VAL A 350 7.01 -9.14 -2.73
N PRO A 351 7.29 -10.17 -3.57
CA PRO A 351 8.27 -10.06 -4.64
C PRO A 351 7.97 -8.95 -5.66
N VAL A 352 6.70 -8.80 -6.05
CA VAL A 352 6.30 -7.76 -7.02
C VAL A 352 6.50 -6.36 -6.45
N LEU A 353 6.17 -6.15 -5.18
CA LEU A 353 6.41 -4.89 -4.50
C LEU A 353 7.91 -4.61 -4.36
N SER A 354 8.73 -5.64 -4.10
CA SER A 354 10.20 -5.51 -4.08
C SER A 354 10.80 -5.10 -5.43
N ALA A 355 10.08 -5.30 -6.54
CA ALA A 355 10.46 -4.75 -7.84
C ALA A 355 10.02 -3.29 -8.03
N LEU A 356 8.78 -2.95 -7.67
CA LEU A 356 8.18 -1.66 -7.99
C LEU A 356 8.56 -0.55 -7.01
N TYR A 357 8.68 -0.87 -5.71
CA TYR A 357 8.99 0.13 -4.68
C TYR A 357 10.35 0.79 -4.86
N PRO A 358 11.47 0.09 -5.09
CA PRO A 358 12.75 0.73 -5.34
C PRO A 358 12.71 1.72 -6.50
N ILE A 359 12.06 1.34 -7.60
CA ILE A 359 11.88 2.20 -8.76
C ILE A 359 11.06 3.45 -8.39
N ALA A 360 9.96 3.28 -7.67
CA ALA A 360 9.12 4.39 -7.21
C ALA A 360 9.89 5.32 -6.26
N ILE A 361 10.66 4.75 -5.30
CA ILE A 361 11.47 5.51 -4.35
C ILE A 361 12.50 6.38 -5.08
N VAL A 362 13.27 5.81 -5.99
CA VAL A 362 14.30 6.60 -6.70
C VAL A 362 13.70 7.66 -7.60
N LEU A 363 12.55 7.39 -8.25
CA LEU A 363 11.82 8.39 -9.02
C LEU A 363 11.35 9.56 -8.16
N VAL A 364 10.80 9.26 -6.98
CA VAL A 364 10.36 10.29 -6.03
C VAL A 364 11.54 11.14 -5.57
N LEU A 365 12.64 10.51 -5.12
CA LEU A 365 13.82 11.23 -4.64
C LEU A 365 14.47 12.09 -5.73
N LEU A 366 14.62 11.56 -6.95
CA LEU A 366 15.14 12.32 -8.09
C LEU A 366 14.19 13.47 -8.49
N THR A 367 12.89 13.30 -8.30
CA THR A 367 11.93 14.36 -8.60
C THR A 367 11.98 15.48 -7.57
N LEU A 368 12.10 15.16 -6.29
CA LEU A 368 12.27 16.17 -5.23
C LEU A 368 13.59 16.95 -5.37
N THR A 369 14.63 16.29 -5.85
CA THR A 369 15.94 16.92 -6.12
C THR A 369 16.08 17.45 -7.55
N HIS A 370 14.99 17.51 -8.33
CA HIS A 370 15.03 17.85 -9.76
C HIS A 370 15.70 19.20 -10.04
N LYS A 371 15.40 20.23 -9.25
CA LYS A 371 15.94 21.58 -9.45
C LYS A 371 17.47 21.63 -9.31
N SER A 372 18.03 20.84 -8.38
CA SER A 372 19.48 20.82 -8.10
C SER A 372 20.23 19.78 -8.94
N LEU A 373 19.64 18.60 -9.15
CA LEU A 373 20.30 17.47 -9.81
C LEU A 373 19.72 17.17 -11.18
N GLY A 374 18.42 16.92 -11.26
CA GLY A 374 17.79 16.40 -12.47
C GLY A 374 17.75 17.38 -13.63
N ALA A 375 17.58 18.67 -13.36
CA ALA A 375 17.62 19.71 -14.39
C ALA A 375 19.03 19.92 -14.96
N ARG A 376 20.06 19.72 -14.12
CA ARG A 376 21.47 19.85 -14.53
C ARG A 376 21.97 18.61 -15.24
N PHE A 377 21.51 17.42 -14.82
CA PHE A 377 21.95 16.11 -15.32
C PHE A 377 20.75 15.24 -15.70
N PRO A 378 20.07 15.47 -16.85
CA PRO A 378 18.84 14.73 -17.20
C PRO A 378 19.00 13.22 -17.29
N ARG A 379 20.19 12.73 -17.69
CA ARG A 379 20.48 11.30 -17.83
C ARG A 379 20.53 10.52 -16.49
N VAL A 380 20.59 11.23 -15.36
CA VAL A 380 20.49 10.62 -14.02
C VAL A 380 19.19 9.82 -13.88
N TYR A 381 18.07 10.30 -14.39
CA TYR A 381 16.80 9.54 -14.34
C TYR A 381 16.92 8.19 -15.04
N PHE A 382 17.46 8.20 -16.26
CA PHE A 382 17.59 6.97 -17.05
C PHE A 382 18.52 5.95 -16.39
N TRP A 383 19.75 6.34 -16.03
CA TRP A 383 20.73 5.42 -15.49
C TRP A 383 20.32 4.88 -14.11
N THR A 384 19.80 5.72 -13.24
CA THR A 384 19.36 5.30 -11.90
C THR A 384 18.21 4.30 -12.01
N VAL A 385 17.19 4.62 -12.79
CA VAL A 385 16.02 3.73 -12.95
C VAL A 385 16.40 2.42 -13.65
N LEU A 386 17.32 2.47 -14.63
CA LEU A 386 17.79 1.27 -15.32
C LEU A 386 18.51 0.31 -14.36
N LEU A 387 19.48 0.80 -13.61
CA LEU A 387 20.26 -0.06 -12.69
C LEU A 387 19.43 -0.56 -11.52
N VAL A 388 18.61 0.28 -10.94
CA VAL A 388 17.66 -0.12 -9.90
C VAL A 388 16.64 -1.12 -10.45
N GLY A 389 16.12 -0.88 -11.65
CA GLY A 389 15.18 -1.78 -12.31
C GLY A 389 15.79 -3.17 -12.50
N ILE A 390 17.01 -3.27 -13.04
CA ILE A 390 17.70 -4.56 -13.24
C ILE A 390 17.83 -5.30 -11.88
N ALA A 391 18.35 -4.64 -10.85
CA ALA A 391 18.54 -5.26 -9.55
C ALA A 391 17.20 -5.69 -8.90
N SER A 392 16.19 -4.83 -8.97
CA SER A 392 14.88 -5.08 -8.36
C SER A 392 14.08 -6.16 -9.09
N PHE A 393 14.11 -6.18 -10.42
CA PHE A 393 13.46 -7.25 -11.20
C PHE A 393 14.18 -8.59 -11.01
N ALA A 394 15.52 -8.59 -10.93
CA ALA A 394 16.28 -9.79 -10.62
C ALA A 394 15.89 -10.36 -9.24
N THR A 395 15.80 -9.51 -8.22
CA THR A 395 15.31 -9.88 -6.88
C THR A 395 13.87 -10.41 -6.93
N CYS A 396 12.99 -9.76 -7.69
CA CYS A 396 11.60 -10.20 -7.87
C CYS A 396 11.52 -11.61 -8.48
N ILE A 397 12.28 -11.87 -9.54
CA ILE A 397 12.28 -13.19 -10.21
C ILE A 397 12.79 -14.27 -9.25
N SER A 398 13.94 -14.05 -8.59
CA SER A 398 14.47 -14.98 -7.59
C SER A 398 13.45 -15.27 -6.49
N SER A 399 12.86 -14.22 -5.90
CA SER A 399 11.87 -14.35 -4.82
C SER A 399 10.58 -15.03 -5.28
N LEU A 400 10.08 -14.75 -6.50
CA LEU A 400 8.90 -15.43 -7.04
C LEU A 400 9.16 -16.92 -7.24
N VAL A 401 10.32 -17.29 -7.78
CA VAL A 401 10.70 -18.71 -7.96
C VAL A 401 10.79 -19.40 -6.59
N ALA A 402 11.34 -18.72 -5.57
CA ALA A 402 11.40 -19.23 -4.21
C ALA A 402 10.02 -19.44 -3.57
N VAL A 403 9.04 -18.57 -3.83
CA VAL A 403 7.64 -18.74 -3.38
C VAL A 403 7.03 -20.04 -3.90
N PHE A 404 7.40 -20.48 -5.11
CA PHE A 404 6.96 -21.73 -5.71
C PHE A 404 7.89 -22.94 -5.43
N GLY A 405 8.82 -22.78 -4.48
CA GLY A 405 9.71 -23.85 -4.04
C GLY A 405 10.92 -24.12 -4.95
N GLY A 406 11.20 -23.23 -5.92
CA GLY A 406 12.35 -23.31 -6.79
C GLY A 406 13.52 -22.41 -6.36
N SER A 407 14.66 -22.51 -7.06
CA SER A 407 15.81 -21.60 -6.93
C SER A 407 16.50 -21.41 -8.28
N ILE A 408 17.09 -20.23 -8.49
CA ILE A 408 17.90 -19.93 -9.67
C ILE A 408 19.33 -19.67 -9.18
N GLY A 409 20.12 -20.73 -8.98
CA GLY A 409 21.40 -20.69 -8.27
C GLY A 409 22.39 -19.62 -8.76
N TRP A 410 22.53 -19.42 -10.08
CA TRP A 410 23.40 -18.36 -10.61
C TRP A 410 22.89 -16.95 -10.30
N LEU A 411 21.54 -16.75 -10.31
CA LEU A 411 20.92 -15.46 -10.01
C LEU A 411 21.00 -15.15 -8.53
N ASP A 412 20.72 -16.17 -7.71
CA ASP A 412 20.80 -16.05 -6.25
C ASP A 412 22.23 -15.73 -5.79
N ALA A 413 23.25 -16.37 -6.41
CA ALA A 413 24.65 -16.08 -6.17
C ALA A 413 25.03 -14.64 -6.61
N ALA A 414 24.56 -14.20 -7.78
CA ALA A 414 24.80 -12.83 -8.26
C ALA A 414 24.13 -11.78 -7.34
N LEU A 415 22.91 -12.03 -6.90
CA LEU A 415 22.21 -11.14 -5.97
C LEU A 415 22.89 -11.08 -4.60
N ALA A 416 23.41 -12.22 -4.10
CA ALA A 416 24.13 -12.28 -2.82
C ALA A 416 25.41 -11.42 -2.82
N MET A 417 25.98 -11.11 -3.99
CA MET A 417 27.13 -10.20 -4.12
C MET A 417 26.74 -8.72 -3.95
N LEU A 418 25.44 -8.38 -4.06
CA LEU A 418 25.00 -7.00 -3.88
C LEU A 418 25.07 -6.63 -2.39
N PRO A 419 25.77 -5.53 -2.03
CA PRO A 419 25.73 -5.03 -0.66
C PRO A 419 24.30 -4.77 -0.21
N LEU A 420 23.99 -5.02 1.05
CA LEU A 420 22.68 -4.86 1.68
C LEU A 420 21.59 -5.84 1.17
N GLN A 421 21.92 -6.79 0.31
CA GLN A 421 20.96 -7.79 -0.18
C GLN A 421 20.39 -8.66 0.97
N GLN A 422 21.18 -8.94 1.99
CA GLN A 422 20.71 -9.61 3.20
C GLN A 422 19.55 -8.89 3.90
N TYR A 423 19.41 -7.59 3.67
CA TYR A 423 18.30 -6.76 4.16
C TYR A 423 17.24 -6.50 3.07
N GLN A 424 17.32 -7.19 1.93
CA GLN A 424 16.51 -6.94 0.72
C GLN A 424 16.60 -5.48 0.21
N LEU A 425 17.70 -4.80 0.51
CA LEU A 425 18.02 -3.43 0.09
C LEU A 425 19.16 -3.41 -0.95
N GLY A 426 19.39 -4.50 -1.67
CA GLY A 426 20.44 -4.62 -2.68
C GLY A 426 20.34 -3.63 -3.84
N TRP A 427 19.19 -2.99 -4.04
CA TRP A 427 18.98 -1.94 -5.03
C TRP A 427 19.64 -0.58 -4.69
N VAL A 428 20.05 -0.35 -3.43
CA VAL A 428 20.56 0.94 -2.96
C VAL A 428 21.90 1.29 -3.64
N ILE A 429 22.82 0.33 -3.71
CA ILE A 429 24.12 0.57 -4.39
C ILE A 429 23.94 0.80 -5.89
N PRO A 430 23.17 -0.01 -6.66
CA PRO A 430 22.77 0.32 -8.02
C PRO A 430 22.16 1.72 -8.18
N ALA A 431 21.37 2.20 -7.22
CA ALA A 431 20.81 3.55 -7.26
C ALA A 431 21.91 4.62 -7.20
N ILE A 432 22.85 4.49 -6.26
CA ILE A 432 24.00 5.41 -6.11
C ILE A 432 24.87 5.41 -7.37
N LEU A 433 25.18 4.22 -7.89
CA LEU A 433 25.96 4.07 -9.13
C LEU A 433 25.22 4.69 -10.33
N GLY A 434 23.91 4.51 -10.44
CA GLY A 434 23.11 5.10 -11.48
C GLY A 434 23.13 6.63 -11.46
N VAL A 435 23.08 7.23 -10.26
CA VAL A 435 23.27 8.68 -10.09
C VAL A 435 24.65 9.11 -10.54
N ALA A 436 25.70 8.42 -10.10
CA ALA A 436 27.10 8.77 -10.45
C ALA A 436 27.34 8.67 -11.97
N ILE A 437 26.88 7.57 -12.61
CA ILE A 437 27.00 7.39 -14.07
C ILE A 437 26.20 8.47 -14.81
N GLY A 438 24.96 8.75 -14.37
CA GLY A 438 24.12 9.76 -14.99
C GLY A 438 24.69 11.19 -14.92
N ILE A 439 25.46 11.50 -13.85
CA ILE A 439 26.22 12.75 -13.73
C ILE A 439 27.39 12.75 -14.70
N ALA A 440 28.14 11.64 -14.78
CA ALA A 440 29.31 11.51 -15.66
C ALA A 440 28.94 11.52 -17.14
N ASP A 441 27.80 10.95 -17.51
CA ASP A 441 27.27 10.88 -18.88
C ASP A 441 26.56 12.17 -19.33
N ALA A 442 26.55 13.20 -18.50
CA ALA A 442 25.96 14.46 -18.92
C ALA A 442 26.79 15.11 -20.03
N PRO A 443 26.16 15.60 -21.11
CA PRO A 443 26.89 16.35 -22.13
C PRO A 443 27.58 17.54 -21.47
N ARG A 444 28.89 17.60 -21.60
CA ARG A 444 29.68 18.77 -21.15
C ARG A 444 29.15 19.98 -21.92
N ARG A 445 28.44 20.88 -21.24
CA ARG A 445 28.03 22.18 -21.76
C ARG A 445 29.20 23.13 -21.77
#